data_a403b9487bfa087dcb22efcf76e6855a
#
_entry.id   a403b9487bfa087dcb22efcf76e6855a
#
_cell.length_a   1.000
_cell.length_b   1.000
_cell.length_c   1.000
_cell.angle_alpha   90.00
_cell.angle_beta   90.00
_cell.angle_gamma   90.00
#
_symmetry.space_group_name_H-M   'P 1'
#
loop_
_entity.id
_entity.type
_entity.pdbx_description
1 polymer ?
#
loop_
_entity_poly.entity_id
_entity_poly.type
_entity_poly.pdbx_seq_one_letter_code
_entity_poly.pdbx_strand_id
1 'polypeptide(L)'
;VDDSAVVLMALAKVHLSDEAQQRLAIRRGCRWVASMQGSDGGWGAYDVDNNRIVFNYIPFADHRALLDPSTADLAGRCLEMLATLGYDWTHPAVASALTFVKNDQEQDGSWYGRWGVNYIYGTWSVLSGLRAIGEDLSSPYIRRAVSWVESKQNPDGGWGESCLSYGDVSQSGRGDSTPSQTAWALLALMAGGVTDSFSLARGIHYLIRNQRKDGSWEEVRHTGTGFPRVFYLRYHWYCQYFPLWALAMYRNLKTRGTTRADELRLQAYQSGQFRSPR
;
A
#
# COMPACT_ATOMS: atom_id res chain seq x y z
N VAL A 1 -12.18 3.55 5.19
CA VAL A 1 -12.09 3.24 3.74
C VAL A 1 -11.08 2.12 3.49
N ASP A 2 -9.82 2.22 3.93
CA ASP A 2 -8.80 1.22 3.60
C ASP A 2 -9.06 -0.17 4.21
N ASP A 3 -9.54 -0.25 5.46
CA ASP A 3 -9.99 -1.52 6.06
C ASP A 3 -11.06 -2.20 5.20
N SER A 4 -12.03 -1.42 4.72
CA SER A 4 -13.09 -1.93 3.84
C SER A 4 -12.49 -2.45 2.53
N ALA A 5 -11.52 -1.73 1.95
CA ALA A 5 -10.84 -2.17 0.73
C ALA A 5 -10.08 -3.49 0.95
N VAL A 6 -9.35 -3.63 2.07
CA VAL A 6 -8.63 -4.87 2.41
C VAL A 6 -9.59 -6.03 2.65
N VAL A 7 -10.70 -5.80 3.36
CA VAL A 7 -11.73 -6.82 3.59
C VAL A 7 -12.36 -7.28 2.26
N LEU A 8 -12.64 -6.36 1.34
CA LEU A 8 -13.18 -6.70 0.02
C LEU A 8 -12.19 -7.54 -0.80
N MET A 9 -10.90 -7.21 -0.78
CA MET A 9 -9.86 -8.03 -1.41
C MET A 9 -9.76 -9.42 -0.79
N ALA A 10 -9.93 -9.54 0.54
CA ALA A 10 -9.94 -10.82 1.22
C ALA A 10 -11.17 -11.66 0.86
N LEU A 11 -12.37 -11.03 0.89
CA LEU A 11 -13.62 -11.68 0.50
C LEU A 11 -13.60 -12.21 -0.94
N ALA A 12 -12.93 -11.49 -1.85
CA ALA A 12 -12.79 -11.93 -3.23
C ALA A 12 -11.93 -13.20 -3.40
N LYS A 13 -11.20 -13.62 -2.37
CA LYS A 13 -10.26 -14.76 -2.40
C LYS A 13 -10.75 -15.99 -1.67
N VAL A 14 -11.75 -15.84 -0.81
CA VAL A 14 -12.33 -16.97 -0.08
C VAL A 14 -13.56 -17.47 -0.80
N HIS A 15 -13.87 -18.76 -0.64
CA HIS A 15 -15.10 -19.37 -1.12
C HIS A 15 -16.02 -19.58 0.08
N LEU A 16 -17.16 -18.90 0.08
CA LEU A 16 -18.19 -19.09 1.10
C LEU A 16 -19.27 -20.01 0.56
N SER A 17 -19.96 -20.72 1.44
CA SER A 17 -21.09 -21.58 1.09
C SER A 17 -22.26 -20.81 0.44
N ASP A 18 -22.49 -19.57 0.85
CA ASP A 18 -23.43 -18.65 0.23
C ASP A 18 -22.72 -17.64 -0.69
N GLU A 19 -22.43 -18.08 -1.91
CA GLU A 19 -21.80 -17.23 -2.91
C GLU A 19 -22.68 -16.03 -3.32
N ALA A 20 -24.00 -16.13 -3.24
CA ALA A 20 -24.90 -15.04 -3.61
C ALA A 20 -24.77 -13.88 -2.61
N GLN A 21 -24.75 -14.20 -1.32
CA GLN A 21 -24.52 -13.24 -0.25
C GLN A 21 -23.12 -12.64 -0.33
N GLN A 22 -22.08 -13.45 -0.60
CA GLN A 22 -20.72 -12.98 -0.81
C GLN A 22 -20.64 -11.97 -1.94
N ARG A 23 -21.19 -12.28 -3.11
CA ARG A 23 -21.22 -11.35 -4.26
C ARG A 23 -22.00 -10.07 -3.94
N LEU A 24 -23.08 -10.16 -3.18
CA LEU A 24 -23.86 -8.99 -2.77
C LEU A 24 -23.05 -8.10 -1.82
N ALA A 25 -22.35 -8.69 -0.83
CA ALA A 25 -21.50 -7.97 0.11
C ALA A 25 -20.37 -7.25 -0.63
N ILE A 26 -19.65 -7.93 -1.54
CA ILE A 26 -18.60 -7.33 -2.36
C ILE A 26 -19.13 -6.15 -3.18
N ARG A 27 -20.26 -6.32 -3.89
CA ARG A 27 -20.85 -5.23 -4.69
C ARG A 27 -21.24 -4.01 -3.85
N ARG A 28 -21.84 -4.24 -2.66
CA ARG A 28 -22.22 -3.14 -1.74
C ARG A 28 -21.00 -2.43 -1.22
N GLY A 29 -19.99 -3.18 -0.75
CA GLY A 29 -18.75 -2.60 -0.24
C GLY A 29 -17.99 -1.83 -1.30
N CYS A 30 -17.87 -2.38 -2.52
CA CYS A 30 -17.21 -1.71 -3.63
C CYS A 30 -17.90 -0.38 -3.99
N ARG A 31 -19.25 -0.37 -4.08
CA ARG A 31 -20.00 0.87 -4.31
C ARG A 31 -19.77 1.90 -3.20
N TRP A 32 -19.75 1.45 -1.96
CA TRP A 32 -19.49 2.34 -0.83
C TRP A 32 -18.09 2.94 -0.91
N VAL A 33 -17.03 2.12 -1.12
CA VAL A 33 -15.67 2.64 -1.28
C VAL A 33 -15.60 3.62 -2.46
N ALA A 34 -16.22 3.31 -3.60
CA ALA A 34 -16.25 4.22 -4.74
C ALA A 34 -16.98 5.54 -4.43
N SER A 35 -18.07 5.51 -3.64
CA SER A 35 -18.80 6.72 -3.23
C SER A 35 -18.05 7.59 -2.21
N MET A 36 -17.02 7.04 -1.58
CA MET A 36 -16.14 7.76 -0.64
C MET A 36 -14.95 8.44 -1.34
N GLN A 37 -14.87 8.36 -2.67
CA GLN A 37 -13.82 9.05 -3.42
C GLN A 37 -14.04 10.56 -3.38
N GLY A 38 -13.00 11.30 -3.00
CA GLY A 38 -13.00 12.75 -3.00
C GLY A 38 -13.03 13.35 -4.41
N SER A 39 -13.41 14.61 -4.50
CA SER A 39 -13.45 15.38 -5.76
C SER A 39 -12.05 15.53 -6.39
N ASP A 40 -10.98 15.38 -5.60
CA ASP A 40 -9.59 15.35 -6.04
C ASP A 40 -9.14 13.99 -6.63
N GLY A 41 -10.00 12.96 -6.55
CA GLY A 41 -9.74 11.61 -7.01
C GLY A 41 -9.10 10.68 -5.98
N GLY A 42 -8.72 11.18 -4.81
CA GLY A 42 -8.17 10.40 -3.70
C GLY A 42 -9.25 9.91 -2.72
N TRP A 43 -8.82 9.35 -1.61
CA TRP A 43 -9.69 8.95 -0.50
C TRP A 43 -9.11 9.40 0.83
N GLY A 44 -9.96 9.96 1.69
CA GLY A 44 -9.76 10.01 3.14
C GLY A 44 -10.13 8.68 3.79
N ALA A 45 -9.80 8.52 5.07
CA ALA A 45 -10.10 7.29 5.80
C ALA A 45 -11.58 7.19 6.20
N TYR A 46 -12.19 8.33 6.55
CA TYR A 46 -13.53 8.43 7.15
C TYR A 46 -14.46 9.37 6.40
N ASP A 47 -13.92 10.46 5.84
CA ASP A 47 -14.67 11.57 5.27
C ASP A 47 -14.39 11.75 3.77
N VAL A 48 -15.36 12.34 3.07
CA VAL A 48 -15.22 12.77 1.67
C VAL A 48 -14.90 14.26 1.64
N ASP A 49 -13.89 14.66 0.85
CA ASP A 49 -13.51 16.07 0.62
C ASP A 49 -13.15 16.87 1.89
N ASN A 50 -12.70 16.17 2.95
CA ASN A 50 -12.26 16.82 4.18
C ASN A 50 -10.77 17.23 4.11
N ASN A 51 -10.42 18.04 3.10
CA ASN A 51 -9.04 18.41 2.74
C ASN A 51 -8.65 19.83 3.25
N ARG A 52 -9.48 20.52 4.00
CA ARG A 52 -9.25 21.93 4.38
C ARG A 52 -8.27 22.05 5.55
N ILE A 53 -7.02 22.38 5.27
CA ILE A 53 -5.92 22.54 6.24
C ILE A 53 -6.28 23.44 7.43
N VAL A 54 -7.21 24.40 7.25
CA VAL A 54 -7.68 25.28 8.32
C VAL A 54 -8.21 24.51 9.54
N PHE A 55 -8.73 23.32 9.37
CA PHE A 55 -9.19 22.48 10.47
C PHE A 55 -8.07 22.05 11.43
N ASN A 56 -6.81 22.03 11.00
CA ASN A 56 -5.66 21.76 11.86
C ASN A 56 -5.38 22.89 12.88
N TYR A 57 -5.92 24.09 12.64
CA TYR A 57 -5.71 25.26 13.51
C TYR A 57 -6.83 25.44 14.52
N ILE A 58 -7.82 24.55 14.56
CA ILE A 58 -8.90 24.61 15.55
C ILE A 58 -8.35 24.05 16.88
N PRO A 59 -8.25 24.89 17.93
CA PRO A 59 -7.47 24.56 19.12
C PRO A 59 -8.09 23.46 20.04
N PHE A 60 -9.37 23.16 19.85
CA PHE A 60 -10.10 22.14 20.59
C PHE A 60 -10.30 20.85 19.81
N ALA A 61 -9.69 20.73 18.62
CA ALA A 61 -9.73 19.50 17.86
C ALA A 61 -8.83 18.45 18.52
N ASP A 62 -9.44 17.39 19.05
CA ASP A 62 -8.71 16.26 19.62
C ASP A 62 -7.85 15.59 18.54
N HIS A 63 -6.58 15.35 18.86
CA HIS A 63 -5.61 14.71 17.96
C HIS A 63 -5.50 15.31 16.55
N ARG A 64 -5.96 16.54 16.33
CA ARG A 64 -6.11 17.15 14.98
C ARG A 64 -7.01 16.31 14.06
N ALA A 65 -7.97 15.58 14.63
CA ALA A 65 -8.82 14.63 13.94
C ALA A 65 -9.95 15.26 13.12
N LEU A 66 -10.06 16.60 13.10
CA LEU A 66 -11.02 17.30 12.23
C LEU A 66 -10.64 17.27 10.74
N LEU A 67 -9.38 16.95 10.44
CA LEU A 67 -8.89 16.84 9.07
C LEU A 67 -8.70 15.36 8.72
N ASP A 68 -9.33 14.95 7.63
CA ASP A 68 -9.19 13.62 7.04
C ASP A 68 -8.94 13.72 5.54
N PRO A 69 -7.74 14.15 5.13
CA PRO A 69 -7.45 14.44 3.73
C PRO A 69 -7.33 13.15 2.92
N SER A 70 -7.57 13.26 1.63
CA SER A 70 -7.15 12.25 0.67
C SER A 70 -5.65 12.03 0.78
N THR A 71 -5.22 10.76 0.76
CA THR A 71 -3.80 10.40 0.84
C THR A 71 -3.44 9.29 -0.14
N ALA A 72 -2.17 9.30 -0.59
CA ALA A 72 -1.70 8.35 -1.60
C ALA A 72 -1.75 6.90 -1.14
N ASP A 73 -1.49 6.63 0.13
CA ASP A 73 -1.56 5.27 0.68
C ASP A 73 -2.97 4.69 0.61
N LEU A 74 -4.02 5.48 0.90
CA LEU A 74 -5.40 5.05 0.74
C LEU A 74 -5.78 4.91 -0.74
N ALA A 75 -5.40 5.87 -1.57
CA ALA A 75 -5.66 5.80 -3.01
C ALA A 75 -5.02 4.57 -3.64
N GLY A 76 -3.77 4.24 -3.29
CA GLY A 76 -3.09 3.02 -3.71
C GLY A 76 -3.83 1.76 -3.28
N ARG A 77 -4.31 1.72 -2.04
CA ARG A 77 -5.10 0.61 -1.51
C ARG A 77 -6.43 0.44 -2.24
N CYS A 78 -7.14 1.54 -2.52
CA CYS A 78 -8.39 1.50 -3.26
C CYS A 78 -8.18 1.07 -4.72
N LEU A 79 -7.09 1.51 -5.37
CA LEU A 79 -6.70 1.02 -6.70
C LEU A 79 -6.46 -0.49 -6.71
N GLU A 80 -5.73 -1.03 -5.72
CA GLU A 80 -5.48 -2.47 -5.61
C GLU A 80 -6.80 -3.24 -5.42
N MET A 81 -7.70 -2.72 -4.60
CA MET A 81 -9.04 -3.29 -4.38
C MET A 81 -9.87 -3.28 -5.67
N LEU A 82 -9.96 -2.14 -6.36
CA LEU A 82 -10.72 -2.00 -7.60
C LEU A 82 -10.19 -2.97 -8.66
N ALA A 83 -8.87 -3.07 -8.84
CA ALA A 83 -8.26 -4.02 -9.75
C ALA A 83 -8.54 -5.48 -9.37
N THR A 84 -8.50 -5.81 -8.06
CA THR A 84 -8.86 -7.15 -7.56
C THR A 84 -10.30 -7.52 -7.89
N LEU A 85 -11.19 -6.54 -7.93
CA LEU A 85 -12.60 -6.69 -8.30
C LEU A 85 -12.87 -6.58 -9.81
N GLY A 86 -11.80 -6.48 -10.64
CA GLY A 86 -11.89 -6.51 -12.10
C GLY A 86 -12.10 -5.16 -12.78
N TYR A 87 -11.99 -4.06 -12.03
CA TYR A 87 -12.01 -2.72 -12.62
C TYR A 87 -10.64 -2.35 -13.18
N ASP A 88 -10.63 -1.62 -14.27
CA ASP A 88 -9.44 -1.13 -14.95
C ASP A 88 -9.46 0.40 -15.12
N TRP A 89 -8.49 0.92 -15.84
CA TRP A 89 -8.33 2.36 -16.09
C TRP A 89 -9.52 3.01 -16.84
N THR A 90 -10.43 2.24 -17.46
CA THR A 90 -11.64 2.76 -18.11
C THR A 90 -12.72 3.15 -17.07
N HIS A 91 -12.63 2.65 -15.85
CA HIS A 91 -13.54 3.01 -14.78
C HIS A 91 -13.23 4.42 -14.24
N PRO A 92 -14.23 5.33 -14.12
CA PRO A 92 -13.99 6.72 -13.71
C PRO A 92 -13.22 6.87 -12.40
N ALA A 93 -13.56 6.05 -11.38
CA ALA A 93 -12.87 6.10 -10.09
C ALA A 93 -11.39 5.70 -10.21
N VAL A 94 -11.04 4.76 -11.08
CA VAL A 94 -9.64 4.37 -11.32
C VAL A 94 -8.90 5.48 -12.05
N ALA A 95 -9.51 6.06 -13.10
CA ALA A 95 -8.89 7.16 -13.85
C ALA A 95 -8.62 8.39 -12.97
N SER A 96 -9.57 8.76 -12.10
CA SER A 96 -9.40 9.86 -11.14
C SER A 96 -8.31 9.56 -10.12
N ALA A 97 -8.28 8.34 -9.56
CA ALA A 97 -7.25 7.93 -8.62
C ALA A 97 -5.85 7.91 -9.22
N LEU A 98 -5.72 7.48 -10.48
CA LEU A 98 -4.45 7.55 -11.22
C LEU A 98 -3.94 8.98 -11.35
N THR A 99 -4.84 9.91 -11.64
CA THR A 99 -4.51 11.34 -11.71
C THR A 99 -4.06 11.85 -10.34
N PHE A 100 -4.81 11.50 -9.29
CA PHE A 100 -4.48 11.87 -7.91
C PHE A 100 -3.08 11.38 -7.51
N VAL A 101 -2.79 10.09 -7.62
CA VAL A 101 -1.49 9.54 -7.18
C VAL A 101 -0.31 10.06 -8.00
N LYS A 102 -0.52 10.37 -9.30
CA LYS A 102 0.52 10.99 -10.13
C LYS A 102 0.85 12.40 -9.67
N ASN A 103 -0.15 13.17 -9.27
CA ASN A 103 0.00 14.55 -8.78
C ASN A 103 0.55 14.62 -7.35
N ASP A 104 0.27 13.60 -6.53
CA ASP A 104 0.67 13.54 -5.11
C ASP A 104 2.07 12.94 -4.90
N GLN A 105 2.79 12.58 -5.98
CA GLN A 105 4.14 12.07 -5.88
C GLN A 105 5.10 13.16 -5.42
N GLU A 106 5.89 12.86 -4.38
CA GLU A 106 6.95 13.75 -3.90
C GLU A 106 8.06 13.93 -4.95
N GLN A 107 8.80 15.03 -4.85
CA GLN A 107 9.87 15.35 -5.82
C GLN A 107 10.94 14.26 -5.90
N ASP A 108 11.23 13.56 -4.78
CA ASP A 108 12.19 12.47 -4.70
C ASP A 108 11.65 11.14 -5.27
N GLY A 109 10.37 11.08 -5.62
CA GLY A 109 9.70 9.93 -6.19
C GLY A 109 8.92 9.07 -5.20
N SER A 110 8.96 9.39 -3.92
CA SER A 110 8.18 8.69 -2.88
C SER A 110 6.72 9.17 -2.82
N TRP A 111 5.92 8.50 -2.00
CA TRP A 111 4.58 8.96 -1.59
C TRP A 111 4.45 8.91 -0.08
N TYR A 112 3.80 9.93 0.45
CA TYR A 112 3.44 10.02 1.85
C TYR A 112 2.46 8.92 2.25
N GLY A 113 2.68 8.33 3.44
CA GLY A 113 1.81 7.33 4.05
C GLY A 113 1.24 7.82 5.38
N ARG A 114 -0.08 8.06 5.43
CA ARG A 114 -0.73 8.58 6.63
C ARG A 114 -0.83 7.53 7.74
N TRP A 115 -1.12 6.26 7.37
CA TRP A 115 -1.54 5.23 8.33
C TRP A 115 -0.44 4.21 8.68
N GLY A 116 0.61 4.15 7.90
CA GLY A 116 1.85 3.42 8.20
C GLY A 116 3.05 4.36 8.10
N VAL A 117 4.09 4.13 8.88
CA VAL A 117 5.29 4.96 8.94
C VAL A 117 6.23 4.64 7.78
N ASN A 118 6.47 5.59 6.94
CA ASN A 118 5.72 6.71 6.43
C ASN A 118 5.81 6.64 4.88
N TYR A 119 6.87 7.19 4.28
CA TYR A 119 7.08 7.20 2.83
C TYR A 119 7.36 5.80 2.25
N ILE A 120 8.01 4.90 3.01
CA ILE A 120 8.18 3.49 2.60
C ILE A 120 6.80 2.83 2.46
N TYR A 121 5.91 3.05 3.43
CA TYR A 121 4.55 2.49 3.42
C TYR A 121 3.70 3.08 2.29
N GLY A 122 3.68 4.41 2.16
CA GLY A 122 2.91 5.09 1.12
C GLY A 122 3.36 4.67 -0.29
N THR A 123 4.68 4.64 -0.50
CA THR A 123 5.25 4.21 -1.79
C THR A 123 4.91 2.76 -2.11
N TRP A 124 4.96 1.86 -1.13
CA TRP A 124 4.51 0.49 -1.33
C TRP A 124 3.04 0.41 -1.72
N SER A 125 2.16 1.09 -0.98
CA SER A 125 0.72 1.04 -1.26
C SER A 125 0.39 1.53 -2.67
N VAL A 126 0.97 2.65 -3.09
CA VAL A 126 0.77 3.21 -4.43
C VAL A 126 1.31 2.27 -5.52
N LEU A 127 2.55 1.79 -5.40
CA LEU A 127 3.13 0.88 -6.40
C LEU A 127 2.33 -0.41 -6.53
N SER A 128 1.78 -0.95 -5.42
CA SER A 128 0.90 -2.13 -5.44
C SER A 128 -0.39 -1.86 -6.21
N GLY A 129 -1.02 -0.71 -5.97
CA GLY A 129 -2.22 -0.29 -6.70
C GLY A 129 -1.96 -0.10 -8.19
N LEU A 130 -0.89 0.63 -8.54
CA LEU A 130 -0.50 0.89 -9.93
C LEU A 130 -0.23 -0.41 -10.70
N ARG A 131 0.51 -1.34 -10.10
CA ARG A 131 0.73 -2.65 -10.71
C ARG A 131 -0.57 -3.42 -10.90
N ALA A 132 -1.44 -3.42 -9.89
CA ALA A 132 -2.69 -4.17 -9.92
C ALA A 132 -3.60 -3.72 -11.07
N ILE A 133 -3.73 -2.41 -11.32
CA ILE A 133 -4.53 -1.86 -12.43
C ILE A 133 -3.83 -1.94 -13.79
N GLY A 134 -2.54 -2.33 -13.82
CA GLY A 134 -1.77 -2.52 -15.04
C GLY A 134 -1.17 -1.28 -15.65
N GLU A 135 -0.82 -0.34 -14.83
CA GLU A 135 -0.03 0.81 -15.27
C GLU A 135 1.32 0.35 -15.84
N ASP A 136 1.84 1.11 -16.79
CA ASP A 136 3.14 0.83 -17.38
C ASP A 136 4.27 1.04 -16.37
N LEU A 137 4.85 -0.06 -15.89
CA LEU A 137 5.93 -0.04 -14.90
C LEU A 137 7.23 0.59 -15.41
N SER A 138 7.37 0.83 -16.71
CA SER A 138 8.49 1.57 -17.28
C SER A 138 8.32 3.09 -17.18
N SER A 139 7.14 3.56 -16.80
CA SER A 139 6.83 4.99 -16.67
C SER A 139 7.84 5.70 -15.75
N PRO A 140 8.31 6.91 -16.14
CA PRO A 140 9.36 7.61 -15.39
C PRO A 140 9.04 7.84 -13.91
N TYR A 141 7.78 8.11 -13.57
CA TYR A 141 7.39 8.35 -12.18
C TYR A 141 7.45 7.07 -11.34
N ILE A 142 7.11 5.90 -11.90
CA ILE A 142 7.27 4.60 -11.23
C ILE A 142 8.75 4.26 -11.06
N ARG A 143 9.56 4.51 -12.10
CA ARG A 143 11.02 4.27 -12.00
C ARG A 143 11.69 5.16 -10.97
N ARG A 144 11.25 6.42 -10.81
CA ARG A 144 11.74 7.29 -9.73
C ARG A 144 11.41 6.70 -8.35
N ALA A 145 10.19 6.18 -8.15
CA ALA A 145 9.80 5.57 -6.90
C ALA A 145 10.63 4.31 -6.57
N VAL A 146 10.85 3.45 -7.56
CA VAL A 146 11.74 2.27 -7.42
C VAL A 146 13.14 2.69 -7.01
N SER A 147 13.72 3.68 -7.72
CA SER A 147 15.06 4.20 -7.41
C SER A 147 15.13 4.82 -6.02
N TRP A 148 14.05 5.51 -5.60
CA TRP A 148 13.96 6.04 -4.25
C TRP A 148 14.00 4.92 -3.20
N VAL A 149 13.17 3.87 -3.35
CA VAL A 149 13.18 2.73 -2.41
C VAL A 149 14.57 2.09 -2.34
N GLU A 150 15.22 1.83 -3.48
CA GLU A 150 16.57 1.27 -3.51
C GLU A 150 17.60 2.16 -2.79
N SER A 151 17.49 3.49 -2.97
CA SER A 151 18.39 4.47 -2.35
C SER A 151 18.29 4.55 -0.82
N LYS A 152 17.18 4.06 -0.26
CA LYS A 152 16.92 4.09 1.20
C LYS A 152 17.31 2.80 1.92
N GLN A 153 17.90 1.84 1.21
CA GLN A 153 18.36 0.60 1.83
C GLN A 153 19.52 0.83 2.80
N ASN A 154 19.38 0.34 4.01
CA ASN A 154 20.42 0.42 5.03
C ASN A 154 21.62 -0.52 4.75
N PRO A 155 22.78 -0.27 5.35
CA PRO A 155 23.97 -1.13 5.18
C PRO A 155 23.74 -2.60 5.55
N ASP A 156 22.84 -2.90 6.50
CA ASP A 156 22.47 -4.26 6.90
C ASP A 156 21.56 -4.99 5.90
N GLY A 157 21.10 -4.30 4.87
CA GLY A 157 20.23 -4.83 3.82
C GLY A 157 18.74 -4.64 4.09
N GLY A 158 18.35 -4.16 5.26
CA GLY A 158 16.97 -3.83 5.59
C GLY A 158 16.58 -2.41 5.22
N TRP A 159 15.35 -2.05 5.53
CA TRP A 159 14.82 -0.68 5.46
C TRP A 159 14.14 -0.32 6.77
N GLY A 160 14.20 0.95 7.09
CA GLY A 160 13.54 1.51 8.24
C GLY A 160 13.29 3.00 8.07
N GLU A 161 12.23 3.48 8.70
CA GLU A 161 11.86 4.87 8.69
C GLU A 161 11.36 5.29 10.08
N SER A 162 11.90 6.41 10.56
CA SER A 162 11.51 6.98 11.85
C SER A 162 10.20 7.75 11.73
N CYS A 163 9.40 7.75 12.80
CA CYS A 163 8.24 8.63 12.94
C CYS A 163 8.59 10.13 12.82
N LEU A 164 9.85 10.51 12.92
CA LEU A 164 10.31 11.89 12.70
C LEU A 164 10.02 12.37 11.27
N SER A 165 9.95 11.47 10.29
CA SER A 165 9.65 11.81 8.90
C SER A 165 8.27 12.47 8.71
N TYR A 166 7.33 12.31 9.65
CA TYR A 166 6.08 13.07 9.66
C TYR A 166 6.25 14.56 9.95
N GLY A 167 7.35 14.95 10.57
CA GLY A 167 7.66 16.34 10.91
C GLY A 167 8.73 16.96 10.02
N ASP A 168 9.61 16.13 9.50
CA ASP A 168 10.77 16.52 8.71
C ASP A 168 10.95 15.57 7.52
N VAL A 169 10.59 16.04 6.32
CA VAL A 169 10.69 15.28 5.07
C VAL A 169 12.12 14.82 4.77
N SER A 170 13.15 15.53 5.28
CA SER A 170 14.54 15.08 5.11
C SER A 170 14.84 13.74 5.77
N GLN A 171 13.98 13.31 6.70
CA GLN A 171 14.02 12.00 7.37
C GLN A 171 13.28 10.91 6.60
N SER A 172 12.73 11.19 5.42
CA SER A 172 11.99 10.20 4.62
C SER A 172 12.85 8.99 4.28
N GLY A 173 12.34 7.80 4.59
CA GLY A 173 13.04 6.54 4.41
C GLY A 173 14.30 6.37 5.25
N ARG A 174 14.43 7.10 6.37
CA ARG A 174 15.59 7.02 7.27
C ARG A 174 15.18 6.53 8.65
N GLY A 175 15.84 5.50 9.13
CA GLY A 175 15.65 4.90 10.44
C GLY A 175 16.30 3.53 10.53
N ASP A 176 16.30 2.95 11.72
CA ASP A 176 16.80 1.58 11.92
C ASP A 176 15.93 0.60 11.15
N SER A 177 16.55 -0.41 10.56
CA SER A 177 15.83 -1.45 9.81
C SER A 177 14.83 -2.18 10.69
N THR A 178 13.62 -2.35 10.18
CA THR A 178 12.57 -3.13 10.81
C THR A 178 12.07 -4.24 9.88
N PRO A 179 11.58 -5.35 10.41
CA PRO A 179 11.01 -6.43 9.58
C PRO A 179 9.83 -5.97 8.73
N SER A 180 8.89 -5.19 9.29
CA SER A 180 7.72 -4.73 8.56
C SER A 180 8.06 -3.71 7.46
N GLN A 181 8.90 -2.71 7.74
CA GLN A 181 9.28 -1.70 6.75
C GLN A 181 10.21 -2.30 5.68
N THR A 182 11.08 -3.24 6.04
CA THR A 182 11.84 -4.02 5.06
C THR A 182 10.91 -4.80 4.14
N ALA A 183 9.88 -5.42 4.69
CA ALA A 183 8.90 -6.16 3.88
C ALA A 183 8.12 -5.21 2.95
N TRP A 184 7.70 -4.03 3.41
CA TRP A 184 7.03 -3.03 2.55
C TRP A 184 7.95 -2.56 1.42
N ALA A 185 9.23 -2.30 1.69
CA ALA A 185 10.19 -1.93 0.65
C ALA A 185 10.37 -3.05 -0.38
N LEU A 186 10.48 -4.30 0.04
CA LEU A 186 10.56 -5.46 -0.86
C LEU A 186 9.29 -5.62 -1.71
N LEU A 187 8.12 -5.47 -1.09
CA LEU A 187 6.83 -5.49 -1.79
C LEU A 187 6.72 -4.34 -2.80
N ALA A 188 7.21 -3.13 -2.44
CA ALA A 188 7.28 -1.98 -3.33
C ALA A 188 8.18 -2.24 -4.54
N LEU A 189 9.38 -2.77 -4.33
CA LEU A 189 10.32 -3.12 -5.42
C LEU A 189 9.69 -4.14 -6.37
N MET A 190 9.13 -5.22 -5.83
CA MET A 190 8.47 -6.24 -6.64
C MET A 190 7.25 -5.68 -7.37
N ALA A 191 6.44 -4.82 -6.73
CA ALA A 191 5.32 -4.14 -7.38
C ALA A 191 5.79 -3.20 -8.49
N GLY A 192 6.91 -2.50 -8.30
CA GLY A 192 7.55 -1.65 -9.31
C GLY A 192 8.25 -2.41 -10.44
N GLY A 193 8.11 -3.74 -10.49
CA GLY A 193 8.65 -4.58 -11.58
C GLY A 193 10.08 -5.05 -11.39
N VAL A 194 10.68 -4.86 -10.21
CA VAL A 194 12.02 -5.40 -9.90
C VAL A 194 11.92 -6.89 -9.64
N THR A 195 12.52 -7.69 -10.51
CA THR A 195 12.54 -9.16 -10.39
C THR A 195 13.89 -9.70 -9.94
N ASP A 196 14.95 -8.92 -10.19
CA ASP A 196 16.31 -9.27 -9.84
C ASP A 196 17.12 -7.98 -9.64
N SER A 197 17.51 -7.70 -8.39
CA SER A 197 18.43 -6.62 -8.05
C SER A 197 19.20 -6.96 -6.78
N PHE A 198 20.34 -6.31 -6.62
CA PHE A 198 21.16 -6.46 -5.42
C PHE A 198 20.41 -6.02 -4.17
N SER A 199 19.64 -4.92 -4.26
CA SER A 199 18.82 -4.42 -3.16
C SER A 199 17.74 -5.41 -2.75
N LEU A 200 17.03 -6.02 -3.73
CA LEU A 200 16.03 -7.04 -3.47
C LEU A 200 16.64 -8.25 -2.74
N ALA A 201 17.75 -8.77 -3.26
CA ALA A 201 18.43 -9.94 -2.66
C ALA A 201 18.89 -9.67 -1.22
N ARG A 202 19.48 -8.50 -0.95
CA ARG A 202 19.91 -8.10 0.41
C ARG A 202 18.75 -7.98 1.38
N GLY A 203 17.61 -7.42 0.94
CA GLY A 203 16.43 -7.31 1.79
C GLY A 203 15.81 -8.66 2.15
N ILE A 204 15.76 -9.58 1.19
CA ILE A 204 15.34 -10.97 1.46
C ILE A 204 16.29 -11.62 2.46
N HIS A 205 17.61 -11.44 2.28
CA HIS A 205 18.60 -11.96 3.21
C HIS A 205 18.45 -11.37 4.62
N TYR A 206 18.15 -10.05 4.71
CA TYR A 206 17.87 -9.39 5.99
C TYR A 206 16.72 -10.07 6.72
N LEU A 207 15.57 -10.30 6.05
CA LEU A 207 14.43 -10.98 6.67
C LEU A 207 14.77 -12.40 7.13
N ILE A 208 15.44 -13.20 6.29
CA ILE A 208 15.82 -14.59 6.63
C ILE A 208 16.77 -14.61 7.82
N ARG A 209 17.79 -13.75 7.83
CA ARG A 209 18.80 -13.72 8.89
C ARG A 209 18.23 -13.28 10.25
N ASN A 210 17.24 -12.40 10.24
CA ASN A 210 16.62 -11.88 11.46
C ASN A 210 15.38 -12.67 11.90
N GLN A 211 15.03 -13.75 11.19
CA GLN A 211 14.00 -14.68 11.62
C GLN A 211 14.47 -15.47 12.83
N ARG A 212 13.64 -15.54 13.87
CA ARG A 212 13.88 -16.32 15.06
C ARG A 212 13.71 -17.82 14.81
N LYS A 213 14.20 -18.65 15.72
CA LYS A 213 14.08 -20.11 15.63
C LYS A 213 12.64 -20.62 15.61
N ASP A 214 11.72 -19.86 16.22
CA ASP A 214 10.28 -20.16 16.23
C ASP A 214 9.55 -19.68 14.97
N GLY A 215 10.28 -19.10 14.01
CA GLY A 215 9.73 -18.57 12.75
C GLY A 215 9.22 -17.13 12.82
N SER A 216 9.23 -16.51 14.00
CA SER A 216 8.77 -15.12 14.20
C SER A 216 9.85 -14.07 13.91
N TRP A 217 9.44 -12.81 13.87
CA TRP A 217 10.32 -11.64 13.87
C TRP A 217 9.99 -10.74 15.05
N GLU A 218 11.00 -10.06 15.57
CA GLU A 218 10.84 -9.03 16.59
C GLU A 218 10.93 -7.64 16.00
N GLU A 219 10.04 -6.76 16.45
CA GLU A 219 10.05 -5.35 16.09
C GLU A 219 9.68 -4.52 17.31
N VAL A 220 10.58 -3.61 17.70
CA VAL A 220 10.38 -2.73 18.88
C VAL A 220 9.94 -1.33 18.47
N ARG A 221 10.11 -0.96 17.20
CA ARG A 221 9.76 0.36 16.68
C ARG A 221 8.26 0.47 16.38
N HIS A 222 7.73 1.69 16.45
CA HIS A 222 6.38 2.00 16.03
C HIS A 222 6.37 2.20 14.52
N THR A 223 5.63 1.37 13.81
CA THR A 223 5.52 1.39 12.35
C THR A 223 4.10 1.68 11.88
N GLY A 224 3.16 1.81 12.81
CA GLY A 224 1.80 2.26 12.56
C GLY A 224 1.57 3.67 13.09
N THR A 225 0.57 4.34 12.56
CA THR A 225 0.20 5.70 12.93
C THR A 225 -1.26 5.73 13.38
N GLY A 226 -1.52 6.30 14.56
CA GLY A 226 -2.89 6.69 14.91
C GLY A 226 -3.21 8.04 14.27
N PHE A 227 -2.51 9.09 14.67
CA PHE A 227 -2.55 10.39 14.00
C PHE A 227 -1.13 10.93 13.85
N PRO A 228 -0.73 11.34 12.63
CA PRO A 228 0.59 11.87 12.34
C PRO A 228 0.97 13.01 13.30
N ARG A 229 2.17 12.96 13.88
CA ARG A 229 2.70 13.93 14.86
C ARG A 229 1.99 13.95 16.22
N VAL A 230 1.04 13.06 16.47
CA VAL A 230 0.30 12.99 17.74
C VAL A 230 0.64 11.71 18.48
N PHE A 231 0.36 10.55 17.90
CA PHE A 231 0.77 9.28 18.48
C PHE A 231 0.96 8.20 17.42
N TYR A 232 1.81 7.23 17.78
CA TYR A 232 2.19 6.13 16.90
C TYR A 232 1.89 4.80 17.56
N LEU A 233 1.69 3.77 16.73
CA LEU A 233 1.25 2.46 17.15
C LEU A 233 2.27 1.39 16.78
N ARG A 234 2.40 0.39 17.60
CA ARG A 234 3.10 -0.84 17.29
C ARG A 234 2.08 -1.96 17.11
N TYR A 235 1.86 -2.35 15.88
CA TYR A 235 1.01 -3.49 15.55
C TYR A 235 1.84 -4.77 15.61
N HIS A 236 1.62 -5.59 16.65
CA HIS A 236 2.42 -6.79 16.92
C HIS A 236 2.46 -7.79 15.76
N TRP A 237 1.41 -7.83 14.94
CA TRP A 237 1.33 -8.72 13.79
C TRP A 237 2.01 -8.20 12.53
N TYR A 238 2.33 -6.90 12.43
CA TYR A 238 2.99 -6.31 11.27
C TYR A 238 4.34 -7.00 10.98
N CYS A 239 5.15 -7.20 12.00
CA CYS A 239 6.42 -7.88 11.87
C CYS A 239 6.32 -9.40 11.64
N GLN A 240 5.12 -9.97 11.61
CA GLN A 240 4.89 -11.37 11.29
C GLN A 240 4.39 -11.54 9.86
N TYR A 241 3.22 -10.98 9.53
CA TYR A 241 2.60 -11.27 8.25
C TYR A 241 3.21 -10.50 7.07
N PHE A 242 3.77 -9.29 7.26
CA PHE A 242 4.41 -8.58 6.15
C PHE A 242 5.70 -9.24 5.68
N PRO A 243 6.65 -9.65 6.57
CA PRO A 243 7.80 -10.45 6.16
C PRO A 243 7.39 -11.76 5.47
N LEU A 244 6.44 -12.50 6.03
CA LEU A 244 5.94 -13.72 5.43
C LEU A 244 5.37 -13.47 4.03
N TRP A 245 4.59 -12.40 3.87
CA TRP A 245 4.03 -12.02 2.58
C TRP A 245 5.12 -11.65 1.55
N ALA A 246 6.10 -10.82 1.94
CA ALA A 246 7.20 -10.44 1.06
C ALA A 246 8.03 -11.65 0.61
N LEU A 247 8.36 -12.56 1.54
CA LEU A 247 9.08 -13.81 1.23
C LEU A 247 8.28 -14.73 0.31
N ALA A 248 6.97 -14.86 0.54
CA ALA A 248 6.08 -15.66 -0.31
C ALA A 248 5.97 -15.08 -1.73
N MET A 249 5.84 -13.75 -1.85
CA MET A 249 5.85 -13.09 -3.16
C MET A 249 7.17 -13.28 -3.89
N TYR A 250 8.29 -13.10 -3.20
CA TYR A 250 9.61 -13.32 -3.79
C TYR A 250 9.80 -14.77 -4.28
N ARG A 251 9.38 -15.74 -3.47
CA ARG A 251 9.38 -17.15 -3.87
C ARG A 251 8.56 -17.36 -5.15
N ASN A 252 7.34 -16.84 -5.20
CA ASN A 252 6.47 -16.98 -6.37
C ASN A 252 7.08 -16.30 -7.61
N LEU A 253 7.67 -15.12 -7.44
CA LEU A 253 8.39 -14.41 -8.50
C LEU A 253 9.54 -15.25 -9.08
N LYS A 254 10.33 -15.91 -8.22
CA LYS A 254 11.47 -16.75 -8.66
C LYS A 254 11.04 -18.10 -9.24
N THR A 255 9.94 -18.68 -8.77
CA THR A 255 9.49 -20.01 -9.22
C THR A 255 8.53 -19.97 -10.39
N ARG A 256 7.68 -18.93 -10.48
CA ARG A 256 6.60 -18.84 -11.48
C ARG A 256 6.76 -17.67 -12.45
N GLY A 257 7.69 -16.77 -12.19
CA GLY A 257 7.84 -15.53 -12.96
C GLY A 257 6.68 -14.55 -12.81
N THR A 258 5.76 -14.78 -11.85
CA THR A 258 4.55 -14.00 -11.64
C THR A 258 4.56 -13.32 -10.28
N THR A 259 4.01 -12.11 -10.24
CA THR A 259 3.68 -11.44 -8.97
C THR A 259 2.20 -11.67 -8.63
N ARG A 260 1.81 -11.32 -7.39
CA ARG A 260 0.41 -11.38 -6.94
C ARG A 260 -0.55 -10.62 -7.86
N ALA A 261 -0.13 -9.48 -8.41
CA ALA A 261 -0.94 -8.69 -9.33
C ALA A 261 -1.21 -9.45 -10.63
N ASP A 262 -0.20 -10.16 -11.14
CA ASP A 262 -0.34 -10.98 -12.32
C ASP A 262 -1.25 -12.19 -12.04
N GLU A 263 -1.14 -12.78 -10.84
CA GLU A 263 -2.03 -13.88 -10.40
C GLU A 263 -3.50 -13.41 -10.29
N LEU A 264 -3.74 -12.23 -9.74
CA LEU A 264 -5.09 -11.66 -9.62
C LEU A 264 -5.71 -11.36 -10.99
N ARG A 265 -4.92 -10.86 -11.94
CA ARG A 265 -5.37 -10.64 -13.33
C ARG A 265 -5.72 -11.95 -14.02
N LEU A 266 -4.87 -12.98 -13.87
CA LEU A 266 -5.16 -14.30 -14.42
C LEU A 266 -6.44 -14.89 -13.82
N GLN A 267 -6.64 -14.77 -12.52
CA GLN A 267 -7.83 -15.27 -11.82
C GLN A 267 -9.09 -14.51 -12.24
N ALA A 268 -9.04 -13.18 -12.32
CA ALA A 268 -10.17 -12.35 -12.78
C ALA A 268 -10.55 -12.67 -14.23
N TYR A 269 -9.56 -12.90 -15.08
CA TYR A 269 -9.76 -13.29 -16.48
C TYR A 269 -10.35 -14.72 -16.61
N GLN A 270 -9.84 -15.68 -15.83
CA GLN A 270 -10.27 -17.08 -15.87
C GLN A 270 -11.66 -17.29 -15.25
N SER A 271 -12.02 -16.53 -14.23
CA SER A 271 -13.32 -16.69 -13.54
C SER A 271 -14.49 -16.10 -14.31
N GLY A 272 -14.25 -15.30 -15.34
CA GLY A 272 -15.33 -14.63 -16.10
C GLY A 272 -16.22 -13.72 -15.24
N GLN A 273 -15.82 -13.47 -13.99
CA GLN A 273 -16.63 -12.82 -12.96
C GLN A 273 -16.86 -11.33 -13.24
N PHE A 274 -16.10 -10.75 -14.15
CA PHE A 274 -16.15 -9.33 -14.43
C PHE A 274 -16.15 -9.05 -15.93
N ARG A 275 -17.24 -9.41 -16.60
CA ARG A 275 -17.58 -8.69 -17.84
C ARG A 275 -18.14 -7.34 -17.42
N SER A 276 -17.53 -6.25 -17.89
CA SER A 276 -18.05 -4.90 -17.76
C SER A 276 -19.57 -4.90 -17.98
N PRO A 277 -20.38 -4.34 -17.09
CA PRO A 277 -21.73 -4.00 -17.47
C PRO A 277 -21.62 -2.93 -18.56
N ARG A 278 -22.17 -3.23 -19.74
CA ARG A 278 -22.43 -2.25 -20.79
C ARG A 278 -23.39 -1.20 -20.26
#